data_a2e3b2c1a9cf4eebd6627bb745fa79f2
#
_entry.id   a2e3b2c1a9cf4eebd6627bb745fa79f2
#
_cell.length_a   1.000
_cell.length_b   1.000
_cell.length_c   1.000
_cell.angle_alpha   90.00
_cell.angle_beta   90.00
_cell.angle_gamma   90.00
#
_symmetry.space_group_name_H-M   'P 1'
#
loop_
_entity.id
_entity.type
_entity.pdbx_description
1 polymer ?
#
loop_
_entity_poly.entity_id
_entity_poly.type
_entity_poly.pdbx_seq_one_letter_code
_entity_poly.pdbx_strand_id
1 'polypeptide(L)'
;MSHRRDVETDDGTRIAIHARRPDRPAEDAVVFVHGATFGARPAFDTPGYSWLADTASRGRAAYAVDAVGYGDSDRPAAMDDPAGDPPSRADRVADDLRRVLDSLARDHDRLHLVGYSWGTMVAGLACTRGTELSSLVQFAPVYDPDPARVSAFDPGPDPAPKRETTRANTRDRWDAHLPTPSDYRDPDAFDRFWTTLFDGQGVRDDPPTVEAPNGTLLDLTAAATEGPIYDAGGITVPTLVVRGSLDRTATRADGLRLYDDLAADDAEYAEIANGSHFLAIERRREALFDRVAAFHDRQ
;
A
#
# COMPACT_ATOMS: atom_id res chain seq x y z
N MET A 1 -2.32 -18.30 11.87
CA MET A 1 -1.87 -17.32 12.88
C MET A 1 -1.02 -16.28 12.17
N SER A 2 -1.10 -15.01 12.57
CA SER A 2 -0.20 -13.98 12.04
C SER A 2 1.18 -14.16 12.67
N HIS A 3 2.24 -14.12 11.85
CA HIS A 3 3.63 -14.19 12.28
C HIS A 3 4.32 -12.90 11.85
N ARG A 4 5.29 -12.44 12.64
CA ARG A 4 6.17 -11.34 12.28
C ARG A 4 7.54 -11.87 11.90
N ARG A 5 8.14 -11.29 10.88
CA ARG A 5 9.53 -11.46 10.46
C ARG A 5 10.14 -10.08 10.27
N ASP A 6 11.40 -9.92 10.54
CA ASP A 6 12.14 -8.69 10.29
C ASP A 6 13.22 -8.96 9.23
N VAL A 7 13.48 -7.96 8.37
CA VAL A 7 14.61 -7.93 7.43
C VAL A 7 15.43 -6.70 7.74
N GLU A 8 16.73 -6.86 7.85
CA GLU A 8 17.69 -5.76 8.05
C GLU A 8 18.20 -5.30 6.67
N THR A 9 18.17 -4.00 6.43
CA THR A 9 18.72 -3.36 5.24
C THR A 9 20.23 -3.12 5.38
N ASP A 10 20.89 -2.69 4.30
CA ASP A 10 22.34 -2.50 4.26
C ASP A 10 22.86 -1.46 5.28
N ASP A 11 22.02 -0.49 5.66
CA ASP A 11 22.35 0.52 6.66
C ASP A 11 21.91 0.15 8.08
N GLY A 12 21.45 -1.09 8.29
CA GLY A 12 21.01 -1.61 9.58
C GLY A 12 19.57 -1.25 9.94
N THR A 13 18.80 -0.64 9.04
CA THR A 13 17.38 -0.36 9.27
C THR A 13 16.58 -1.66 9.28
N ARG A 14 15.74 -1.86 10.28
CA ARG A 14 14.89 -3.03 10.42
C ARG A 14 13.53 -2.78 9.77
N ILE A 15 13.17 -3.62 8.81
CA ILE A 15 11.88 -3.62 8.10
C ILE A 15 11.04 -4.78 8.61
N ALA A 16 9.87 -4.48 9.17
CA ALA A 16 8.94 -5.47 9.69
C ALA A 16 8.01 -6.01 8.59
N ILE A 17 7.78 -7.32 8.64
CA ILE A 17 6.93 -8.04 7.69
C ILE A 17 5.91 -8.84 8.50
N HIS A 18 4.63 -8.59 8.26
CA HIS A 18 3.52 -9.35 8.82
C HIS A 18 3.15 -10.47 7.84
N ALA A 19 3.12 -11.70 8.33
CA ALA A 19 2.92 -12.87 7.48
C ALA A 19 1.68 -13.69 7.89
N ARG A 20 0.97 -14.17 6.90
CA ARG A 20 0.02 -15.28 7.03
C ARG A 20 0.39 -16.35 6.02
N ARG A 21 0.46 -17.59 6.50
CA ARG A 21 0.87 -18.71 5.67
C ARG A 21 -0.26 -19.73 5.61
N PRO A 22 -0.41 -20.42 4.47
CA PRO A 22 -1.31 -21.58 4.38
C PRO A 22 -0.79 -22.73 5.28
N ASP A 23 -1.65 -23.72 5.51
CA ASP A 23 -1.30 -24.89 6.33
C ASP A 23 -0.23 -25.79 5.67
N ARG A 24 -0.01 -25.63 4.37
CA ARG A 24 1.01 -26.35 3.60
C ARG A 24 2.07 -25.36 3.09
N PRO A 25 3.32 -25.81 2.87
CA PRO A 25 4.30 -24.98 2.20
C PRO A 25 3.77 -24.45 0.87
N ALA A 26 3.96 -23.15 0.62
CA ALA A 26 3.53 -22.48 -0.59
C ALA A 26 4.75 -22.15 -1.48
N GLU A 27 4.68 -22.52 -2.75
CA GLU A 27 5.66 -22.12 -3.78
C GLU A 27 5.49 -20.62 -4.10
N ASP A 28 4.25 -20.14 -4.04
CA ASP A 28 3.89 -18.76 -4.36
C ASP A 28 3.76 -17.90 -3.09
N ALA A 29 4.26 -16.67 -3.22
CA ALA A 29 4.04 -15.65 -2.20
C ALA A 29 3.52 -14.34 -2.81
N VAL A 30 2.62 -13.69 -2.08
CA VAL A 30 2.12 -12.34 -2.39
C VAL A 30 2.66 -11.36 -1.36
N VAL A 31 3.35 -10.32 -1.83
CA VAL A 31 3.93 -9.26 -1.00
C VAL A 31 3.11 -7.99 -1.17
N PHE A 32 2.67 -7.40 -0.08
CA PHE A 32 1.81 -6.23 -0.04
C PHE A 32 2.56 -5.01 0.50
N VAL A 33 2.44 -3.87 -0.17
CA VAL A 33 3.01 -2.58 0.23
C VAL A 33 1.90 -1.56 0.40
N HIS A 34 1.83 -0.96 1.58
CA HIS A 34 0.75 -0.06 2.00
C HIS A 34 0.86 1.36 1.41
N GLY A 35 -0.20 2.15 1.60
CA GLY A 35 -0.30 3.54 1.18
C GLY A 35 0.36 4.55 2.13
N ALA A 36 0.16 5.85 1.85
CA ALA A 36 0.90 6.95 2.47
C ALA A 36 0.59 7.22 3.96
N THR A 37 -0.48 6.68 4.53
CA THR A 37 -0.95 7.11 5.87
C THR A 37 -0.91 6.02 6.92
N PHE A 38 -1.20 4.77 6.55
CA PHE A 38 -1.37 3.66 7.48
C PHE A 38 -0.41 2.53 7.10
N GLY A 39 0.17 1.86 8.11
CA GLY A 39 1.05 0.72 7.91
C GLY A 39 0.32 -0.52 7.37
N ALA A 40 1.06 -1.59 7.26
CA ALA A 40 0.65 -2.83 6.60
C ALA A 40 -0.55 -3.52 7.26
N ARG A 41 -0.56 -3.63 8.59
CA ARG A 41 -1.62 -4.34 9.30
C ARG A 41 -3.00 -3.73 9.10
N PRO A 42 -3.24 -2.44 9.36
CA PRO A 42 -4.55 -1.84 9.10
C PRO A 42 -4.94 -1.88 7.60
N ALA A 43 -3.97 -1.78 6.70
CA ALA A 43 -4.24 -1.81 5.26
C ALA A 43 -4.68 -3.19 4.77
N PHE A 44 -4.08 -4.28 5.30
CA PHE A 44 -4.22 -5.61 4.71
C PHE A 44 -4.60 -6.73 5.68
N ASP A 45 -4.51 -6.51 7.00
CA ASP A 45 -4.75 -7.54 8.02
C ASP A 45 -5.69 -7.10 9.14
N THR A 46 -6.62 -6.20 8.86
CA THR A 46 -7.69 -5.83 9.80
C THR A 46 -8.56 -7.04 10.12
N PRO A 47 -8.78 -7.37 11.42
CA PRO A 47 -9.60 -8.52 11.82
C PRO A 47 -11.00 -8.52 11.19
N GLY A 48 -11.36 -9.61 10.52
CA GLY A 48 -12.61 -9.76 9.76
C GLY A 48 -12.58 -9.19 8.34
N TYR A 49 -11.48 -8.51 7.95
CA TYR A 49 -11.27 -7.92 6.62
C TYR A 49 -9.88 -8.23 6.05
N SER A 50 -9.24 -9.27 6.56
CA SER A 50 -7.85 -9.58 6.25
C SER A 50 -7.66 -10.11 4.82
N TRP A 51 -7.03 -9.31 3.96
CA TRP A 51 -6.61 -9.76 2.64
C TRP A 51 -5.48 -10.80 2.74
N LEU A 52 -4.60 -10.66 3.75
CA LEU A 52 -3.56 -11.67 3.98
C LEU A 52 -4.16 -13.04 4.33
N ALA A 53 -5.24 -13.08 5.14
CA ALA A 53 -5.90 -14.33 5.48
C ALA A 53 -6.61 -14.95 4.27
N ASP A 54 -7.26 -14.14 3.45
CA ASP A 54 -7.87 -14.59 2.19
C ASP A 54 -6.80 -15.20 1.26
N THR A 55 -5.68 -14.50 1.04
CA THR A 55 -4.56 -14.98 0.23
C THR A 55 -4.00 -16.32 0.76
N ALA A 56 -3.81 -16.43 2.08
CA ALA A 56 -3.34 -17.66 2.70
C ALA A 56 -4.35 -18.80 2.55
N SER A 57 -5.65 -18.51 2.64
CA SER A 57 -6.71 -19.52 2.45
C SER A 57 -6.75 -20.08 1.02
N ARG A 58 -6.26 -19.32 0.05
CA ARG A 58 -6.11 -19.71 -1.37
C ARG A 58 -4.80 -20.44 -1.67
N GLY A 59 -3.99 -20.73 -0.64
CA GLY A 59 -2.77 -21.55 -0.76
C GLY A 59 -1.48 -20.77 -1.05
N ARG A 60 -1.49 -19.44 -1.05
CA ARG A 60 -0.31 -18.59 -1.22
C ARG A 60 0.17 -18.03 0.12
N ALA A 61 1.49 -17.94 0.32
CA ALA A 61 2.02 -17.19 1.46
C ALA A 61 1.74 -15.68 1.25
N ALA A 62 1.30 -14.99 2.30
CA ALA A 62 0.98 -13.56 2.24
C ALA A 62 1.88 -12.79 3.21
N TYR A 63 2.52 -11.74 2.70
CA TYR A 63 3.45 -10.89 3.43
C TYR A 63 3.08 -9.43 3.24
N ALA A 64 2.86 -8.69 4.33
CA ALA A 64 2.64 -7.25 4.27
C ALA A 64 3.80 -6.52 4.93
N VAL A 65 4.40 -5.59 4.20
CA VAL A 65 5.62 -4.89 4.59
C VAL A 65 5.25 -3.53 5.18
N ASP A 66 5.71 -3.25 6.40
CA ASP A 66 5.71 -1.89 6.93
C ASP A 66 6.89 -1.13 6.35
N ALA A 67 6.65 -0.05 5.63
CA ALA A 67 7.71 0.86 5.21
C ALA A 67 8.41 1.48 6.44
N VAL A 68 9.67 1.88 6.29
CA VAL A 68 10.40 2.60 7.34
C VAL A 68 9.59 3.81 7.83
N GLY A 69 9.46 3.98 9.15
CA GLY A 69 8.62 5.02 9.77
C GLY A 69 7.15 4.64 9.97
N TYR A 70 6.76 3.42 9.60
CA TYR A 70 5.39 2.89 9.79
C TYR A 70 5.38 1.62 10.63
N GLY A 71 4.26 1.38 11.29
CA GLY A 71 3.95 0.13 11.99
C GLY A 71 5.06 -0.34 12.91
N ASP A 72 5.52 -1.56 12.68
CA ASP A 72 6.56 -2.21 13.47
C ASP A 72 7.97 -2.07 12.88
N SER A 73 8.14 -1.38 11.74
CA SER A 73 9.46 -1.04 11.17
C SER A 73 10.16 0.05 11.97
N ASP A 74 11.47 0.18 11.78
CA ASP A 74 12.24 1.20 12.47
C ASP A 74 11.73 2.61 12.14
N ARG A 75 11.76 3.45 13.16
CA ARG A 75 11.37 4.85 13.09
C ARG A 75 12.59 5.72 12.79
N PRO A 76 12.62 6.44 11.65
CA PRO A 76 13.70 7.37 11.36
C PRO A 76 13.80 8.47 12.41
N ALA A 77 15.01 8.78 12.88
CA ALA A 77 15.24 9.85 13.85
C ALA A 77 14.74 11.22 13.37
N ALA A 78 14.76 11.45 12.05
CA ALA A 78 14.22 12.67 11.44
C ALA A 78 12.74 12.92 11.78
N MET A 79 11.95 11.88 12.05
CA MET A 79 10.53 12.06 12.45
C MET A 79 10.36 12.77 13.79
N ASP A 80 11.38 12.76 14.64
CA ASP A 80 11.35 13.37 15.98
C ASP A 80 12.18 14.66 16.07
N ASP A 81 12.81 15.06 14.96
CA ASP A 81 13.50 16.34 14.81
C ASP A 81 12.63 17.30 13.99
N PRO A 82 12.11 18.41 14.57
CA PRO A 82 11.28 19.38 13.84
C PRO A 82 11.94 20.01 12.62
N ALA A 83 13.28 19.99 12.55
CA ALA A 83 14.06 20.46 11.41
C ALA A 83 14.55 19.33 10.49
N GLY A 84 14.12 18.10 10.77
CA GLY A 84 14.49 16.93 9.97
C GLY A 84 13.82 16.92 8.61
N ASP A 85 14.53 16.41 7.61
CA ASP A 85 13.95 16.18 6.30
C ASP A 85 12.84 15.09 6.37
N PRO A 86 11.70 15.27 5.64
CA PRO A 86 10.64 14.28 5.61
C PRO A 86 11.14 12.91 5.10
N PRO A 87 11.18 11.88 5.97
CA PRO A 87 11.70 10.57 5.60
C PRO A 87 10.67 9.73 4.84
N SER A 88 11.05 8.49 4.50
CA SER A 88 10.20 7.48 3.84
C SER A 88 9.76 7.91 2.44
N ARG A 89 10.72 8.44 1.65
CA ARG A 89 10.51 8.68 0.21
C ARG A 89 10.41 7.33 -0.52
N ALA A 90 9.59 7.28 -1.57
CA ALA A 90 9.33 6.06 -2.34
C ALA A 90 10.62 5.46 -2.91
N ASP A 91 11.58 6.28 -3.29
CA ASP A 91 12.89 5.87 -3.80
C ASP A 91 13.65 4.99 -2.79
N ARG A 92 13.77 5.46 -1.54
CA ARG A 92 14.39 4.70 -0.44
C ARG A 92 13.58 3.45 -0.09
N VAL A 93 12.26 3.58 0.04
CA VAL A 93 11.40 2.46 0.42
C VAL A 93 11.38 1.37 -0.65
N ALA A 94 11.55 1.73 -1.93
CA ALA A 94 11.70 0.76 -3.01
C ALA A 94 12.98 -0.06 -2.87
N ASP A 95 14.08 0.54 -2.45
CA ASP A 95 15.33 -0.20 -2.18
C ASP A 95 15.19 -1.12 -0.96
N ASP A 96 14.55 -0.66 0.11
CA ASP A 96 14.24 -1.49 1.27
C ASP A 96 13.32 -2.67 0.89
N LEU A 97 12.28 -2.42 0.06
CA LEU A 97 11.38 -3.45 -0.46
C LEU A 97 12.12 -4.50 -1.28
N ARG A 98 13.07 -4.09 -2.13
CA ARG A 98 13.88 -5.04 -2.90
C ARG A 98 14.65 -5.99 -2.00
N ARG A 99 15.22 -5.52 -0.87
CA ARG A 99 15.87 -6.41 0.12
C ARG A 99 14.88 -7.41 0.73
N VAL A 100 13.65 -6.96 1.00
CA VAL A 100 12.59 -7.85 1.47
C VAL A 100 12.28 -8.92 0.42
N LEU A 101 12.07 -8.53 -0.84
CA LEU A 101 11.78 -9.45 -1.95
C LEU A 101 12.92 -10.44 -2.17
N ASP A 102 14.19 -10.00 -2.19
CA ASP A 102 15.36 -10.87 -2.28
C ASP A 102 15.42 -11.90 -1.13
N SER A 103 15.00 -11.49 0.06
CA SER A 103 14.92 -12.39 1.21
C SER A 103 13.82 -13.43 1.08
N LEU A 104 12.66 -13.06 0.51
CA LEU A 104 11.52 -13.95 0.31
C LEU A 104 11.72 -14.89 -0.88
N ALA A 105 12.45 -14.47 -1.92
CA ALA A 105 12.80 -15.30 -3.08
C ALA A 105 13.63 -16.53 -2.73
N ARG A 106 14.21 -16.58 -1.53
CA ARG A 106 14.92 -17.79 -1.04
C ARG A 106 13.96 -18.86 -0.52
N ASP A 107 12.75 -18.46 -0.17
CA ASP A 107 11.74 -19.32 0.45
C ASP A 107 10.60 -19.66 -0.52
N HIS A 108 10.48 -18.95 -1.67
CA HIS A 108 9.38 -19.07 -2.62
C HIS A 108 9.87 -18.99 -4.07
N ASP A 109 9.29 -19.81 -4.93
CA ASP A 109 9.66 -19.88 -6.36
C ASP A 109 9.03 -18.73 -7.16
N ARG A 110 7.86 -18.26 -6.76
CA ARG A 110 7.13 -17.16 -7.42
C ARG A 110 6.76 -16.06 -6.41
N LEU A 111 7.10 -14.83 -6.78
CA LEU A 111 6.73 -13.65 -6.01
C LEU A 111 5.78 -12.77 -6.80
N HIS A 112 4.62 -12.49 -6.23
CA HIS A 112 3.64 -11.52 -6.70
C HIS A 112 3.70 -10.28 -5.82
N LEU A 113 3.71 -9.09 -6.41
CA LEU A 113 3.78 -7.83 -5.67
C LEU A 113 2.46 -7.06 -5.80
N VAL A 114 1.92 -6.58 -4.70
CA VAL A 114 0.72 -5.73 -4.63
C VAL A 114 1.10 -4.40 -3.99
N GLY A 115 1.12 -3.32 -4.78
CA GLY A 115 1.21 -1.96 -4.26
C GLY A 115 -0.18 -1.36 -4.06
N TYR A 116 -0.40 -0.63 -2.97
CA TYR A 116 -1.63 0.08 -2.67
C TYR A 116 -1.40 1.57 -2.53
N SER A 117 -2.14 2.40 -3.29
CA SER A 117 -2.06 3.86 -3.21
C SER A 117 -0.61 4.36 -3.46
N TRP A 118 -0.01 5.10 -2.54
CA TRP A 118 1.41 5.44 -2.60
C TRP A 118 2.33 4.21 -2.73
N GLY A 119 1.96 3.08 -2.14
CA GLY A 119 2.69 1.81 -2.30
C GLY A 119 2.78 1.33 -3.76
N THR A 120 1.92 1.83 -4.66
CA THR A 120 2.05 1.58 -6.11
C THR A 120 3.28 2.25 -6.71
N MET A 121 3.65 3.43 -6.19
CA MET A 121 4.89 4.13 -6.59
C MET A 121 6.12 3.33 -6.15
N VAL A 122 6.12 2.85 -4.90
CA VAL A 122 7.18 1.99 -4.36
C VAL A 122 7.31 0.70 -5.17
N ALA A 123 6.20 0.03 -5.45
CA ALA A 123 6.17 -1.21 -6.23
C ALA A 123 6.64 -0.99 -7.68
N GLY A 124 6.22 0.11 -8.32
CA GLY A 124 6.68 0.49 -9.65
C GLY A 124 8.19 0.75 -9.70
N LEU A 125 8.72 1.53 -8.74
CA LEU A 125 10.16 1.76 -8.61
C LEU A 125 10.95 0.47 -8.38
N ALA A 126 10.49 -0.42 -7.51
CA ALA A 126 11.15 -1.70 -7.27
C ALA A 126 11.18 -2.56 -8.55
N CYS A 127 10.08 -2.59 -9.29
CA CYS A 127 9.96 -3.33 -10.54
C CYS A 127 10.90 -2.78 -11.63
N THR A 128 10.93 -1.45 -11.85
CA THR A 128 11.79 -0.81 -12.85
C THR A 128 13.28 -0.88 -12.49
N ARG A 129 13.62 -1.22 -11.25
CA ARG A 129 15.00 -1.47 -10.78
C ARG A 129 15.44 -2.92 -10.91
N GLY A 130 14.68 -3.74 -11.63
CA GLY A 130 15.08 -5.11 -12.00
C GLY A 130 14.79 -6.15 -10.92
N THR A 131 13.76 -5.94 -10.09
CA THR A 131 13.27 -7.01 -9.21
C THR A 131 12.57 -8.09 -10.01
N GLU A 132 12.96 -9.35 -9.82
CA GLU A 132 12.29 -10.49 -10.45
C GLU A 132 10.95 -10.75 -9.76
N LEU A 133 9.85 -10.63 -10.52
CA LEU A 133 8.49 -10.85 -10.07
C LEU A 133 7.73 -11.71 -11.07
N SER A 134 6.82 -12.53 -10.58
CA SER A 134 5.86 -13.26 -11.43
C SER A 134 4.72 -12.35 -11.89
N SER A 135 4.31 -11.39 -11.09
CA SER A 135 3.33 -10.37 -11.47
C SER A 135 3.34 -9.15 -10.54
N LEU A 136 2.75 -8.07 -11.03
CA LEU A 136 2.54 -6.82 -10.30
C LEU A 136 1.05 -6.47 -10.26
N VAL A 137 0.53 -6.08 -9.10
CA VAL A 137 -0.80 -5.49 -8.95
C VAL A 137 -0.65 -4.06 -8.44
N GLN A 138 -1.19 -3.12 -9.19
CA GLN A 138 -1.25 -1.70 -8.86
C GLN A 138 -2.67 -1.37 -8.37
N PHE A 139 -2.90 -1.50 -7.06
CA PHE A 139 -4.20 -1.24 -6.45
C PHE A 139 -4.36 0.22 -6.07
N ALA A 140 -5.38 0.88 -6.61
CA ALA A 140 -5.70 2.29 -6.38
C ALA A 140 -4.48 3.22 -6.64
N PRO A 141 -3.84 3.16 -7.84
CA PRO A 141 -2.62 3.91 -8.11
C PRO A 141 -2.86 5.41 -8.21
N VAL A 142 -1.89 6.19 -7.71
CA VAL A 142 -1.75 7.62 -7.97
C VAL A 142 -0.45 7.77 -8.80
N TYR A 143 -0.56 7.72 -10.13
CA TYR A 143 0.61 7.61 -11.02
C TYR A 143 1.03 8.96 -11.62
N ASP A 144 0.12 9.61 -12.36
CA ASP A 144 0.30 10.91 -13.00
C ASP A 144 -0.95 11.75 -12.75
N PRO A 145 -1.17 12.21 -11.50
CA PRO A 145 -2.38 12.92 -11.13
C PRO A 145 -2.43 14.30 -11.79
N ASP A 146 -3.64 14.75 -12.14
CA ASP A 146 -3.87 16.10 -12.67
C ASP A 146 -3.25 17.16 -11.71
N PRO A 147 -2.41 18.08 -12.21
CA PRO A 147 -1.82 19.15 -11.39
C PRO A 147 -2.84 19.98 -10.59
N ALA A 148 -4.08 20.10 -11.05
CA ALA A 148 -5.14 20.76 -10.30
C ALA A 148 -5.46 20.08 -8.96
N ARG A 149 -5.01 18.84 -8.76
CA ARG A 149 -5.22 18.05 -7.54
C ARG A 149 -4.04 18.13 -6.56
N VAL A 150 -2.99 18.87 -6.87
CA VAL A 150 -1.78 18.96 -6.02
C VAL A 150 -2.12 19.32 -4.57
N SER A 151 -3.07 20.21 -4.35
CA SER A 151 -3.51 20.61 -3.00
C SER A 151 -4.06 19.48 -2.12
N ALA A 152 -4.42 18.34 -2.72
CA ALA A 152 -4.85 17.16 -1.97
C ALA A 152 -3.67 16.37 -1.35
N PHE A 153 -2.44 16.64 -1.82
CA PHE A 153 -1.23 15.93 -1.42
C PHE A 153 -0.17 16.85 -0.81
N ASP A 154 -0.19 18.15 -1.13
CA ASP A 154 0.85 19.12 -0.77
C ASP A 154 0.91 19.34 0.75
N PRO A 155 2.02 18.97 1.40
CA PRO A 155 2.24 19.24 2.82
C PRO A 155 2.72 20.67 3.12
N GLY A 156 2.78 21.53 2.10
CA GLY A 156 3.26 22.91 2.19
C GLY A 156 4.73 23.09 1.81
N PRO A 157 5.20 24.35 1.75
CA PRO A 157 6.54 24.67 1.23
C PRO A 157 7.69 24.30 2.18
N ASP A 158 7.40 24.11 3.46
CA ASP A 158 8.37 23.70 4.49
C ASP A 158 7.73 22.59 5.36
N PRO A 159 7.61 21.39 4.79
CA PRO A 159 6.84 20.32 5.44
C PRO A 159 7.58 19.78 6.65
N ALA A 160 6.87 19.66 7.78
CA ALA A 160 7.37 18.92 8.93
C ALA A 160 7.74 17.48 8.51
N PRO A 161 8.67 16.80 9.21
CA PRO A 161 9.09 15.43 8.84
C PRO A 161 7.95 14.42 8.92
N LYS A 162 6.94 14.69 9.72
CA LYS A 162 5.74 13.84 9.89
C LYS A 162 4.47 14.66 10.00
N ARG A 163 3.35 13.99 9.80
CA ARG A 163 1.99 14.49 10.08
C ARG A 163 1.28 13.59 11.06
N GLU A 164 0.26 14.15 11.69
CA GLU A 164 -0.67 13.40 12.53
C GLU A 164 -2.05 13.36 11.88
N THR A 165 -2.74 12.24 12.04
CA THR A 165 -4.14 12.11 11.67
C THR A 165 -4.96 11.56 12.81
N THR A 166 -6.11 12.16 13.05
CA THR A 166 -7.05 11.76 14.11
C THR A 166 -8.02 10.69 13.60
N ARG A 167 -8.70 10.02 14.53
CA ARG A 167 -9.79 9.11 14.24
C ARG A 167 -10.91 9.79 13.44
N ALA A 168 -11.26 11.01 13.80
CA ALA A 168 -12.29 11.79 13.11
C ALA A 168 -11.87 12.09 11.67
N ASN A 169 -10.67 12.66 11.47
CA ASN A 169 -10.17 12.99 10.12
C ASN A 169 -10.07 11.74 9.22
N THR A 170 -9.67 10.60 9.78
CA THR A 170 -9.61 9.34 9.04
C THR A 170 -10.99 8.89 8.60
N ARG A 171 -11.99 8.98 9.50
CA ARG A 171 -13.37 8.64 9.19
C ARG A 171 -13.95 9.55 8.12
N ASP A 172 -13.78 10.85 8.29
CA ASP A 172 -14.28 11.86 7.33
C ASP A 172 -13.68 11.66 5.95
N ARG A 173 -12.38 11.33 5.88
CA ARG A 173 -11.71 11.01 4.60
C ARG A 173 -12.30 9.76 3.95
N TRP A 174 -12.59 8.70 4.70
CA TRP A 174 -13.25 7.52 4.15
C TRP A 174 -14.67 7.84 3.68
N ASP A 175 -15.46 8.50 4.55
CA ASP A 175 -16.85 8.85 4.25
C ASP A 175 -16.99 9.79 3.04
N ALA A 176 -16.00 10.66 2.79
CA ALA A 176 -15.98 11.54 1.63
C ALA A 176 -15.97 10.83 0.27
N HIS A 177 -15.54 9.57 0.22
CA HIS A 177 -15.61 8.76 -0.99
C HIS A 177 -17.03 8.21 -1.26
N LEU A 178 -17.83 8.03 -0.22
CA LEU A 178 -19.03 7.20 -0.23
C LEU A 178 -20.30 8.05 -0.29
N PRO A 179 -21.26 7.77 -1.20
CA PRO A 179 -22.55 8.49 -1.23
C PRO A 179 -23.34 8.31 0.06
N THR A 180 -23.36 7.10 0.61
CA THR A 180 -24.03 6.73 1.87
C THR A 180 -23.14 5.70 2.58
N PRO A 181 -22.27 6.08 3.53
CA PRO A 181 -21.28 5.18 4.11
C PRO A 181 -21.81 3.83 4.61
N SER A 182 -23.01 3.79 5.22
CA SER A 182 -23.64 2.57 5.72
C SER A 182 -23.96 1.52 4.63
N ASP A 183 -24.07 1.92 3.38
CA ASP A 183 -24.37 1.00 2.29
C ASP A 183 -23.12 0.25 1.80
N TYR A 184 -21.94 0.81 2.04
CA TYR A 184 -20.67 0.36 1.49
C TYR A 184 -19.73 -0.29 2.51
N ARG A 185 -19.86 0.03 3.80
CA ARG A 185 -19.08 -0.58 4.86
C ARG A 185 -19.95 -1.16 5.96
N ASP A 186 -19.42 -2.17 6.65
CA ASP A 186 -20.05 -2.73 7.82
C ASP A 186 -19.94 -1.76 9.00
N PRO A 187 -20.88 -1.77 9.95
CA PRO A 187 -20.92 -0.80 11.06
C PRO A 187 -19.64 -0.77 11.90
N ASP A 188 -18.98 -1.91 12.08
CA ASP A 188 -17.78 -2.09 12.91
C ASP A 188 -16.46 -2.02 12.11
N ALA A 189 -16.52 -1.92 10.78
CA ALA A 189 -15.33 -1.92 9.92
C ALA A 189 -14.32 -0.83 10.30
N PHE A 190 -14.83 0.39 10.52
CA PHE A 190 -13.97 1.51 10.89
C PHE A 190 -13.34 1.34 12.28
N ASP A 191 -14.09 0.82 13.25
CA ASP A 191 -13.58 0.63 14.60
C ASP A 191 -12.52 -0.47 14.66
N ARG A 192 -12.72 -1.56 13.91
CA ARG A 192 -11.71 -2.63 13.77
C ARG A 192 -10.44 -2.12 13.08
N PHE A 193 -10.60 -1.40 11.98
CA PHE A 193 -9.48 -0.77 11.28
C PHE A 193 -8.71 0.18 12.21
N TRP A 194 -9.41 1.08 12.91
CA TRP A 194 -8.79 2.05 13.81
C TRP A 194 -8.07 1.36 14.98
N THR A 195 -8.67 0.33 15.56
CA THR A 195 -8.04 -0.43 16.65
C THR A 195 -6.77 -1.15 16.17
N THR A 196 -6.77 -1.67 14.94
CA THR A 196 -5.60 -2.37 14.37
C THR A 196 -4.39 -1.47 14.23
N LEU A 197 -4.57 -0.15 14.09
CA LEU A 197 -3.47 0.82 14.05
C LEU A 197 -2.63 0.84 15.33
N PHE A 198 -3.21 0.47 16.47
CA PHE A 198 -2.57 0.54 17.78
C PHE A 198 -2.24 -0.84 18.37
N ASP A 199 -2.54 -1.92 17.67
CA ASP A 199 -2.19 -3.27 18.11
C ASP A 199 -0.66 -3.41 18.25
N GLY A 200 -0.19 -3.65 19.49
CA GLY A 200 1.23 -3.74 19.81
C GLY A 200 1.92 -2.40 20.11
N GLN A 201 1.26 -1.28 19.84
CA GLN A 201 1.71 0.05 20.26
C GLN A 201 0.76 0.55 21.35
N GLY A 202 1.24 0.90 22.52
CA GLY A 202 0.39 1.52 23.54
C GLY A 202 -0.25 2.80 22.98
N VAL A 203 -1.53 3.00 23.22
CA VAL A 203 -2.21 4.28 22.93
C VAL A 203 -1.49 5.37 23.72
N ARG A 204 -0.87 6.33 23.03
CA ARG A 204 0.03 7.31 23.65
C ARG A 204 -0.70 8.57 24.08
N ASP A 205 -1.79 8.93 23.40
CA ASP A 205 -2.54 10.17 23.62
C ASP A 205 -4.05 9.94 23.63
N ASP A 206 -4.79 10.85 24.23
CA ASP A 206 -6.26 10.87 24.25
C ASP A 206 -6.76 12.22 23.65
N PRO A 207 -7.36 12.19 22.43
CA PRO A 207 -7.62 11.04 21.58
C PRO A 207 -6.36 10.57 20.84
N PRO A 208 -6.21 9.26 20.58
CA PRO A 208 -5.02 8.75 19.90
C PRO A 208 -4.95 9.28 18.46
N THR A 209 -3.74 9.65 18.03
CA THR A 209 -3.42 10.03 16.66
C THR A 209 -2.49 9.00 16.02
N VAL A 210 -2.50 8.95 14.70
CA VAL A 210 -1.55 8.18 13.91
C VAL A 210 -0.56 9.12 13.29
N GLU A 211 0.72 8.85 13.48
CA GLU A 211 1.80 9.57 12.83
C GLU A 211 2.17 8.89 11.51
N ALA A 212 2.45 9.68 10.48
CA ALA A 212 2.94 9.21 9.20
C ALA A 212 4.01 10.15 8.64
N PRO A 213 5.11 9.62 8.05
CA PRO A 213 6.14 10.43 7.42
C PRO A 213 5.59 11.28 6.27
N ASN A 214 6.04 12.53 6.16
CA ASN A 214 5.63 13.43 5.08
C ASN A 214 6.40 13.22 3.77
N GLY A 215 7.47 12.43 3.76
CA GLY A 215 8.14 12.06 2.51
C GLY A 215 7.20 11.40 1.50
N THR A 216 6.20 10.66 1.98
CA THR A 216 5.16 10.05 1.12
C THR A 216 4.25 11.08 0.46
N LEU A 217 3.97 12.22 1.11
CA LEU A 217 3.22 13.32 0.50
C LEU A 217 4.08 14.09 -0.51
N LEU A 218 5.38 14.24 -0.25
CA LEU A 218 6.29 14.84 -1.22
C LEU A 218 6.36 14.05 -2.52
N ASP A 219 6.32 12.71 -2.46
CA ASP A 219 6.26 11.88 -3.66
C ASP A 219 4.97 12.08 -4.46
N LEU A 220 3.83 12.13 -3.76
CA LEU A 220 2.52 12.39 -4.38
C LEU A 220 2.44 13.81 -4.97
N THR A 221 3.03 14.79 -4.30
CA THR A 221 3.12 16.17 -4.79
C THR A 221 4.01 16.24 -6.02
N ALA A 222 5.18 15.62 -6.00
CA ALA A 222 6.09 15.56 -7.15
C ALA A 222 5.41 14.90 -8.35
N ALA A 223 4.69 13.79 -8.14
CA ALA A 223 3.94 13.15 -9.22
C ALA A 223 2.88 14.08 -9.84
N ALA A 224 2.27 14.99 -9.06
CA ALA A 224 1.28 15.93 -9.54
C ALA A 224 1.88 17.19 -10.22
N THR A 225 3.14 17.53 -9.94
CA THR A 225 3.77 18.77 -10.40
C THR A 225 4.88 18.55 -11.43
N GLU A 226 5.55 17.42 -11.36
CA GLU A 226 6.74 17.11 -12.16
C GLU A 226 6.50 15.90 -13.10
N GLY A 227 5.40 15.16 -12.88
CA GLY A 227 5.05 13.93 -13.59
C GLY A 227 5.45 12.67 -12.80
N PRO A 228 5.21 11.48 -13.39
CA PRO A 228 5.41 10.20 -12.70
C PRO A 228 6.80 10.05 -12.11
N ILE A 229 6.92 9.53 -10.89
CA ILE A 229 8.22 9.33 -10.22
C ILE A 229 8.96 8.07 -10.69
N TYR A 230 8.35 7.26 -11.55
CA TYR A 230 8.96 6.13 -12.24
C TYR A 230 8.38 6.02 -13.66
N ASP A 231 9.14 5.41 -14.55
CA ASP A 231 8.72 5.14 -15.93
C ASP A 231 8.01 3.78 -16.01
N ALA A 232 6.69 3.77 -16.16
CA ALA A 232 5.92 2.54 -16.31
C ALA A 232 6.25 1.77 -17.59
N GLY A 233 6.85 2.41 -18.61
CA GLY A 233 7.42 1.75 -19.79
C GLY A 233 8.57 0.80 -19.48
N GLY A 234 9.15 0.86 -18.30
CA GLY A 234 10.10 -0.12 -17.79
C GLY A 234 9.48 -1.35 -17.12
N ILE A 235 8.15 -1.40 -16.95
CA ILE A 235 7.45 -2.54 -16.34
C ILE A 235 7.02 -3.51 -17.44
N THR A 236 7.67 -4.67 -17.49
CA THR A 236 7.43 -5.73 -18.49
C THR A 236 6.77 -6.98 -17.91
N VAL A 237 6.67 -7.08 -16.58
CA VAL A 237 6.02 -8.23 -15.91
C VAL A 237 4.49 -8.13 -16.06
N PRO A 238 3.76 -9.26 -16.07
CA PRO A 238 2.30 -9.25 -16.07
C PRO A 238 1.75 -8.29 -15.01
N THR A 239 0.91 -7.34 -15.39
CA THR A 239 0.47 -6.27 -14.50
C THR A 239 -1.04 -6.06 -14.53
N LEU A 240 -1.65 -6.04 -13.32
CA LEU A 240 -3.04 -5.66 -13.12
C LEU A 240 -3.12 -4.27 -12.46
N VAL A 241 -3.73 -3.33 -13.15
CA VAL A 241 -4.16 -2.04 -12.56
C VAL A 241 -5.60 -2.18 -12.09
N VAL A 242 -5.87 -2.00 -10.79
CA VAL A 242 -7.21 -2.18 -10.22
C VAL A 242 -7.56 -1.06 -9.24
N ARG A 243 -8.80 -0.59 -9.29
CA ARG A 243 -9.32 0.47 -8.39
C ARG A 243 -10.80 0.27 -8.04
N GLY A 244 -11.26 0.97 -7.03
CA GLY A 244 -12.69 1.09 -6.74
C GLY A 244 -13.36 2.20 -7.59
N SER A 245 -14.58 2.00 -8.05
CA SER A 245 -15.28 2.99 -8.91
C SER A 245 -15.61 4.30 -8.19
N LEU A 246 -15.68 4.28 -6.85
CA LEU A 246 -15.94 5.44 -5.99
C LEU A 246 -14.64 6.08 -5.44
N ASP A 247 -13.48 5.57 -5.82
CA ASP A 247 -12.20 6.11 -5.37
C ASP A 247 -11.97 7.51 -5.96
N ARG A 248 -11.85 8.51 -5.06
CA ARG A 248 -11.57 9.91 -5.40
C ARG A 248 -10.11 10.30 -5.19
N THR A 249 -9.33 9.44 -4.52
CA THR A 249 -7.89 9.62 -4.31
C THR A 249 -7.11 9.08 -5.51
N ALA A 250 -7.33 7.82 -5.88
CA ALA A 250 -6.80 7.22 -7.11
C ALA A 250 -7.91 7.26 -8.17
N THR A 251 -7.89 8.26 -9.03
CA THR A 251 -8.95 8.45 -10.02
C THR A 251 -8.86 7.45 -11.16
N ARG A 252 -9.95 7.37 -11.95
CA ARG A 252 -9.94 6.56 -13.16
C ARG A 252 -8.88 7.03 -14.16
N ALA A 253 -8.64 8.34 -14.23
CA ALA A 253 -7.62 8.91 -15.09
C ALA A 253 -6.21 8.45 -14.67
N ASP A 254 -5.89 8.47 -13.36
CA ASP A 254 -4.59 7.99 -12.86
C ASP A 254 -4.37 6.51 -13.23
N GLY A 255 -5.39 5.67 -13.03
CA GLY A 255 -5.31 4.24 -13.35
C GLY A 255 -5.17 3.96 -14.84
N LEU A 256 -5.87 4.70 -15.71
CA LEU A 256 -5.76 4.53 -17.16
C LEU A 256 -4.43 5.04 -17.70
N ARG A 257 -3.92 6.18 -17.21
CA ARG A 257 -2.58 6.65 -17.60
C ARG A 257 -1.50 5.63 -17.28
N LEU A 258 -1.52 5.08 -16.05
CA LEU A 258 -0.60 4.00 -15.70
C LEU A 258 -0.73 2.81 -16.64
N TYR A 259 -1.98 2.35 -16.89
CA TYR A 259 -2.24 1.22 -17.77
C TYR A 259 -1.74 1.45 -19.20
N ASP A 260 -1.96 2.65 -19.76
CA ASP A 260 -1.56 3.02 -21.12
C ASP A 260 -0.02 3.13 -21.26
N ASP A 261 0.70 3.44 -20.17
CA ASP A 261 2.16 3.58 -20.15
C ASP A 261 2.91 2.25 -19.90
N LEU A 262 2.21 1.16 -19.49
CA LEU A 262 2.84 -0.13 -19.23
C LEU A 262 3.42 -0.76 -20.51
N ALA A 263 4.62 -1.33 -20.42
CA ALA A 263 5.22 -2.15 -21.49
C ALA A 263 4.93 -3.65 -21.35
N ALA A 264 4.16 -4.05 -20.35
CA ALA A 264 3.81 -5.47 -20.13
C ALA A 264 2.88 -5.98 -21.24
N ASP A 265 3.24 -7.13 -21.85
CA ASP A 265 2.39 -7.79 -22.85
C ASP A 265 1.05 -8.30 -22.25
N ASP A 266 1.07 -8.71 -20.97
CA ASP A 266 -0.12 -9.11 -20.19
C ASP A 266 -0.45 -7.99 -19.20
N ALA A 267 -1.11 -6.93 -19.69
CA ALA A 267 -1.60 -5.82 -18.89
C ALA A 267 -3.13 -5.84 -18.82
N GLU A 268 -3.68 -5.66 -17.62
CA GLU A 268 -5.11 -5.60 -17.38
C GLU A 268 -5.50 -4.35 -16.59
N TYR A 269 -6.64 -3.75 -16.94
CA TYR A 269 -7.29 -2.72 -16.13
C TYR A 269 -8.62 -3.22 -15.59
N ALA A 270 -8.88 -3.02 -14.31
CA ALA A 270 -10.14 -3.40 -13.68
C ALA A 270 -10.67 -2.30 -12.75
N GLU A 271 -12.00 -2.12 -12.78
CA GLU A 271 -12.70 -1.23 -11.86
C GLU A 271 -13.75 -2.02 -11.07
N ILE A 272 -13.61 -2.03 -9.74
CA ILE A 272 -14.54 -2.71 -8.86
C ILE A 272 -15.69 -1.77 -8.51
N ALA A 273 -16.89 -2.12 -8.95
CA ALA A 273 -18.08 -1.32 -8.72
C ALA A 273 -18.36 -1.15 -7.22
N ASN A 274 -18.71 0.06 -6.83
CA ASN A 274 -19.09 0.40 -5.46
C ASN A 274 -17.97 0.24 -4.41
N GLY A 275 -16.72 0.31 -4.84
CA GLY A 275 -15.54 0.35 -3.95
C GLY A 275 -14.92 1.74 -3.90
N SER A 276 -14.47 2.18 -2.72
CA SER A 276 -13.73 3.41 -2.53
C SER A 276 -12.22 3.18 -2.49
N HIS A 277 -11.46 4.19 -2.06
CA HIS A 277 -10.03 4.04 -1.76
C HIS A 277 -9.76 3.00 -0.65
N PHE A 278 -10.72 2.79 0.25
CA PHE A 278 -10.67 1.83 1.35
C PHE A 278 -11.31 0.47 0.99
N LEU A 279 -11.44 0.16 -0.28
CA LEU A 279 -12.13 -1.03 -0.81
C LEU A 279 -11.72 -2.35 -0.12
N ALA A 280 -10.46 -2.50 0.28
CA ALA A 280 -9.95 -3.71 0.93
C ALA A 280 -10.64 -4.04 2.28
N ILE A 281 -11.30 -3.05 2.90
CA ILE A 281 -12.03 -3.20 4.18
C ILE A 281 -13.52 -2.84 4.06
N GLU A 282 -14.03 -2.73 2.82
CA GLU A 282 -15.44 -2.50 2.52
C GLU A 282 -16.20 -3.80 2.21
N ARG A 283 -17.53 -3.69 2.04
CA ARG A 283 -18.37 -4.85 1.69
C ARG A 283 -18.01 -5.49 0.37
N ARG A 284 -17.43 -4.72 -0.56
CA ARG A 284 -17.01 -5.20 -1.89
C ARG A 284 -15.58 -5.75 -1.94
N ARG A 285 -14.89 -5.87 -0.79
CA ARG A 285 -13.50 -6.38 -0.70
C ARG A 285 -13.30 -7.73 -1.40
N GLU A 286 -14.27 -8.64 -1.25
CA GLU A 286 -14.17 -9.98 -1.86
C GLU A 286 -14.06 -9.89 -3.39
N ALA A 287 -14.76 -8.95 -4.03
CA ALA A 287 -14.65 -8.75 -5.47
C ALA A 287 -13.24 -8.26 -5.88
N LEU A 288 -12.57 -7.47 -5.04
CA LEU A 288 -11.16 -7.11 -5.22
C LEU A 288 -10.25 -8.33 -5.04
N PHE A 289 -10.43 -9.07 -3.94
CA PHE A 289 -9.62 -10.24 -3.61
C PHE A 289 -9.73 -11.32 -4.68
N ASP A 290 -10.95 -11.63 -5.13
CA ASP A 290 -11.21 -12.58 -6.21
C ASP A 290 -10.57 -12.13 -7.54
N ARG A 291 -10.66 -10.83 -7.86
CA ARG A 291 -10.07 -10.29 -9.09
C ARG A 291 -8.56 -10.44 -9.11
N VAL A 292 -7.91 -10.12 -7.99
CA VAL A 292 -6.46 -10.23 -7.84
C VAL A 292 -6.02 -11.69 -7.79
N ALA A 293 -6.73 -12.55 -7.06
CA ALA A 293 -6.43 -13.98 -7.02
C ALA A 293 -6.54 -14.62 -8.40
N ALA A 294 -7.61 -14.33 -9.15
CA ALA A 294 -7.78 -14.82 -10.52
C ALA A 294 -6.71 -14.30 -11.49
N PHE A 295 -6.13 -13.14 -11.24
CA PHE A 295 -4.98 -12.64 -11.98
C PHE A 295 -3.72 -13.46 -11.65
N HIS A 296 -3.40 -13.63 -10.38
CA HIS A 296 -2.24 -14.42 -9.94
C HIS A 296 -2.32 -15.91 -10.39
N ASP A 297 -3.54 -16.49 -10.46
CA ASP A 297 -3.73 -17.90 -10.89
C ASP A 297 -3.30 -18.15 -12.35
N ARG A 298 -3.16 -17.10 -13.16
CA ARG A 298 -2.74 -17.19 -14.56
C ARG A 298 -1.24 -16.96 -14.77
N GLN A 299 -0.56 -16.52 -13.74
CA GLN A 299 0.87 -16.20 -13.76
C GLN A 299 1.65 -17.30 -13.03
#